data_426d5a34669a3fd60e012f6dfba28ae8
#
_entry.id   426d5a34669a3fd60e012f6dfba28ae8
#
_cell.length_a   1.000
_cell.length_b   1.000
_cell.length_c   1.000
_cell.angle_alpha   90.00
_cell.angle_beta   90.00
_cell.angle_gamma   90.00
#
_symmetry.space_group_name_H-M   'P 1'
#
loop_
_entity.id
_entity.type
_entity.pdbx_description
1 polymer ?
#
loop_
_entity_poly.entity_id
_entity_poly.type
_entity_poly.pdbx_seq_one_letter_code
_entity_poly.pdbx_strand_id
1 'polypeptide(L)'
;WGACEFCRRGEPTLCVDYHVLGEHVPGVHAEQIAVPEDNLLPVPEGVDWSTAAAAPLVFQTAWRMLIERGDLSAGESVLVLGASGGVGHAAVQIAAHAGCEVFATAGTAEKRAYAAEIGADHTIDYTEDDFARAVRAETGGRGVDVVVDHVGADTWDDSLRALARGGRVLTCGATTGGRPQTNLDRIFWNQLQVIGSTMAAPGTAERA
;
A
#
# COMPACT_ATOMS: atom_id res chain seq x y z
N TRP A 1 0.65 -12.76 -22.77
CA TRP A 1 1.52 -12.00 -21.89
C TRP A 1 2.87 -11.77 -22.56
N GLY A 2 3.47 -10.59 -22.39
CA GLY A 2 4.76 -10.26 -23.04
C GLY A 2 4.68 -9.55 -24.40
N ALA A 3 3.55 -9.54 -25.10
CA ALA A 3 3.45 -9.07 -26.47
C ALA A 3 2.71 -7.72 -26.65
N CYS A 4 1.96 -7.24 -25.66
CA CYS A 4 1.23 -5.98 -25.79
C CYS A 4 2.14 -4.74 -25.70
N GLU A 5 1.62 -3.55 -25.96
CA GLU A 5 2.38 -2.30 -25.91
C GLU A 5 3.01 -2.05 -24.53
N PHE A 6 2.31 -2.36 -23.46
CA PHE A 6 2.80 -2.19 -22.07
C PHE A 6 3.97 -3.12 -21.77
N CYS A 7 3.86 -4.40 -22.14
CA CYS A 7 4.94 -5.37 -21.95
C CYS A 7 6.22 -4.95 -22.68
N ARG A 8 6.07 -4.44 -23.93
CA ARG A 8 7.22 -3.98 -24.73
C ARG A 8 7.90 -2.73 -24.18
N ARG A 9 7.19 -1.93 -23.35
CA ARG A 9 7.75 -0.77 -22.64
C ARG A 9 8.32 -1.11 -21.27
N GLY A 10 8.27 -2.39 -20.85
CA GLY A 10 8.72 -2.81 -19.53
C GLY A 10 7.71 -2.54 -18.39
N GLU A 11 6.43 -2.38 -18.74
CA GLU A 11 5.33 -2.15 -17.80
C GLU A 11 4.35 -3.34 -17.76
N PRO A 12 4.81 -4.57 -17.44
CA PRO A 12 3.98 -5.76 -17.53
C PRO A 12 2.79 -5.78 -16.56
N THR A 13 2.80 -4.97 -15.52
CA THR A 13 1.66 -4.77 -14.61
C THR A 13 0.45 -4.14 -15.29
N LEU A 14 0.65 -3.46 -16.42
CA LEU A 14 -0.40 -2.89 -17.26
C LEU A 14 -0.78 -3.81 -18.42
N CYS A 15 -0.25 -5.04 -18.45
CA CYS A 15 -0.56 -5.99 -19.54
C CYS A 15 -2.06 -6.24 -19.63
N VAL A 16 -2.60 -6.16 -20.84
CA VAL A 16 -4.03 -6.42 -21.10
C VAL A 16 -4.43 -7.87 -20.84
N ASP A 17 -3.45 -8.78 -20.89
CA ASP A 17 -3.60 -10.21 -20.58
C ASP A 17 -3.01 -10.57 -19.20
N TYR A 18 -2.97 -9.61 -18.28
CA TYR A 18 -2.47 -9.83 -16.93
C TYR A 18 -3.37 -10.81 -16.16
N HIS A 19 -2.76 -11.85 -15.61
CA HIS A 19 -3.45 -12.87 -14.83
C HIS A 19 -2.76 -13.07 -13.47
N VAL A 20 -3.55 -13.23 -12.43
CA VAL A 20 -3.10 -13.59 -11.08
C VAL A 20 -3.44 -15.06 -10.83
N LEU A 21 -2.45 -15.84 -10.39
CA LEU A 21 -2.65 -17.23 -9.99
C LEU A 21 -3.60 -17.28 -8.79
N GLY A 22 -4.63 -18.11 -8.89
CA GLY A 22 -5.65 -18.25 -7.85
C GLY A 22 -6.81 -17.28 -7.93
N GLU A 23 -6.74 -16.28 -8.83
CA GLU A 23 -7.82 -15.31 -9.08
C GLU A 23 -8.37 -15.43 -10.50
N HIS A 24 -7.51 -15.32 -11.51
CA HIS A 24 -7.90 -15.37 -12.92
C HIS A 24 -7.67 -16.74 -13.56
N VAL A 25 -6.74 -17.51 -13.00
CA VAL A 25 -6.34 -18.84 -13.44
C VAL A 25 -6.16 -19.75 -12.22
N PRO A 26 -6.10 -21.10 -12.38
CA PRO A 26 -5.87 -22.01 -11.27
C PRO A 26 -4.69 -21.59 -10.39
N GLY A 27 -4.87 -21.72 -9.07
CA GLY A 27 -3.89 -21.29 -8.07
C GLY A 27 -2.89 -22.37 -7.67
N VAL A 28 -2.21 -22.12 -6.55
CA VAL A 28 -1.07 -22.92 -6.06
C VAL A 28 -1.45 -23.98 -5.01
N HIS A 29 -2.75 -24.23 -4.76
CA HIS A 29 -3.19 -25.30 -3.87
C HIS A 29 -3.07 -26.67 -4.56
N ALA A 30 -1.83 -27.08 -4.84
CA ALA A 30 -1.49 -28.31 -5.52
C ALA A 30 -0.08 -28.75 -5.09
N GLU A 31 0.22 -30.05 -5.25
CA GLU A 31 1.57 -30.58 -4.98
C GLU A 31 2.61 -30.06 -5.98
N GLN A 32 2.17 -29.73 -7.19
CA GLN A 32 3.02 -29.22 -8.27
C GLN A 32 2.25 -28.18 -9.09
N ILE A 33 2.96 -27.18 -9.58
CA ILE A 33 2.45 -26.18 -10.49
C ILE A 33 3.50 -25.86 -11.55
N ALA A 34 3.08 -25.64 -12.78
CA ALA A 34 3.93 -25.11 -13.84
C ALA A 34 3.76 -23.59 -13.92
N VAL A 35 4.85 -22.87 -13.78
CA VAL A 35 4.90 -21.41 -13.90
C VAL A 35 6.06 -20.99 -14.79
N PRO A 36 6.01 -19.82 -15.45
CA PRO A 36 7.16 -19.27 -16.15
C PRO A 36 8.37 -19.12 -15.21
N GLU A 37 9.57 -19.42 -15.70
CA GLU A 37 10.80 -19.30 -14.92
C GLU A 37 11.04 -17.90 -14.38
N ASP A 38 10.70 -16.87 -15.15
CA ASP A 38 10.78 -15.44 -14.75
C ASP A 38 9.93 -15.08 -13.53
N ASN A 39 9.01 -15.98 -13.14
CA ASN A 39 8.16 -15.79 -11.95
C ASN A 39 8.73 -16.47 -10.70
N LEU A 40 9.90 -17.07 -10.79
CA LEU A 40 10.52 -17.79 -9.70
C LEU A 40 11.69 -17.00 -9.14
N LEU A 41 11.68 -16.82 -7.84
CA LEU A 41 12.79 -16.25 -7.08
C LEU A 41 13.27 -17.31 -6.07
N PRO A 42 14.58 -17.46 -5.87
CA PRO A 42 15.10 -18.35 -4.84
C PRO A 42 14.70 -17.79 -3.46
N VAL A 43 14.29 -18.68 -2.56
CA VAL A 43 14.07 -18.31 -1.17
C VAL A 43 15.44 -18.04 -0.54
N PRO A 44 15.66 -16.87 0.09
CA PRO A 44 16.93 -16.54 0.73
C PRO A 44 17.28 -17.55 1.84
N GLU A 45 18.57 -17.82 2.02
CA GLU A 45 19.04 -18.68 3.09
C GLU A 45 18.62 -18.14 4.48
N GLY A 46 18.13 -19.01 5.34
CA GLY A 46 17.66 -18.66 6.69
C GLY A 46 16.22 -18.15 6.76
N VAL A 47 15.52 -18.00 5.63
CA VAL A 47 14.10 -17.64 5.61
C VAL A 47 13.26 -18.90 5.69
N ASP A 48 12.38 -18.99 6.69
CA ASP A 48 11.43 -20.11 6.82
C ASP A 48 10.31 -20.06 5.78
N TRP A 49 9.67 -21.19 5.54
CA TRP A 49 8.64 -21.31 4.49
C TRP A 49 7.39 -20.45 4.76
N SER A 50 7.04 -20.22 6.01
CA SER A 50 5.88 -19.38 6.37
C SER A 50 6.15 -17.92 6.02
N THR A 51 7.33 -17.43 6.35
CA THR A 51 7.79 -16.08 5.99
C THR A 51 7.92 -15.94 4.47
N ALA A 52 8.55 -16.93 3.80
CA ALA A 52 8.68 -16.93 2.34
C ALA A 52 7.33 -16.92 1.61
N ALA A 53 6.30 -17.55 2.17
CA ALA A 53 4.96 -17.57 1.59
C ALA A 53 4.17 -16.28 1.88
N ALA A 54 4.36 -15.68 3.05
CA ALA A 54 3.57 -14.50 3.49
C ALA A 54 4.07 -13.17 2.90
N ALA A 55 5.38 -13.03 2.68
CA ALA A 55 5.98 -11.76 2.33
C ALA A 55 5.70 -11.28 0.88
N PRO A 56 5.80 -12.10 -0.19
CA PRO A 56 5.88 -11.60 -1.55
C PRO A 56 4.71 -10.71 -1.97
N LEU A 57 3.47 -11.13 -1.74
CA LEU A 57 2.30 -10.38 -2.17
C LEU A 57 2.20 -9.03 -1.49
N VAL A 58 2.31 -9.00 -0.18
CA VAL A 58 2.04 -7.78 0.62
C VAL A 58 3.17 -6.77 0.50
N PHE A 59 4.43 -7.23 0.50
CA PHE A 59 5.58 -6.34 0.34
C PHE A 59 5.72 -5.82 -1.08
N GLN A 60 5.51 -6.63 -2.12
CA GLN A 60 5.51 -6.15 -3.50
C GLN A 60 4.40 -5.12 -3.74
N THR A 61 3.20 -5.37 -3.19
CA THR A 61 2.09 -4.42 -3.29
C THR A 61 2.43 -3.09 -2.62
N ALA A 62 2.92 -3.13 -1.39
CA ALA A 62 3.26 -1.93 -0.63
C ALA A 62 4.46 -1.19 -1.25
N TRP A 63 5.51 -1.90 -1.66
CA TRP A 63 6.67 -1.33 -2.33
C TRP A 63 6.29 -0.60 -3.61
N ARG A 64 5.57 -1.30 -4.51
CA ARG A 64 5.11 -0.69 -5.75
C ARG A 64 4.25 0.54 -5.49
N MET A 65 3.35 0.46 -4.52
CA MET A 65 2.46 1.56 -4.18
C MET A 65 3.22 2.77 -3.64
N LEU A 66 4.12 2.56 -2.68
CA LEU A 66 4.85 3.64 -2.02
C LEU A 66 6.00 4.18 -2.88
N ILE A 67 6.85 3.29 -3.39
CA ILE A 67 8.10 3.67 -4.05
C ILE A 67 7.88 3.94 -5.54
N GLU A 68 7.36 2.96 -6.30
CA GLU A 68 7.29 3.09 -7.76
C GLU A 68 6.17 4.02 -8.23
N ARG A 69 5.01 3.99 -7.56
CA ARG A 69 3.84 4.77 -7.95
C ARG A 69 3.68 6.05 -7.15
N GLY A 70 4.00 5.96 -5.88
CA GLY A 70 3.84 7.04 -4.91
C GLY A 70 5.03 8.01 -4.87
N ASP A 71 6.18 7.63 -5.40
CA ASP A 71 7.42 8.43 -5.36
C ASP A 71 7.74 8.93 -3.93
N LEU A 72 7.68 7.97 -2.98
CA LEU A 72 7.89 8.26 -1.57
C LEU A 72 9.33 8.68 -1.31
N SER A 73 9.50 9.77 -0.58
CA SER A 73 10.80 10.36 -0.27
C SER A 73 11.04 10.48 1.24
N ALA A 74 12.29 10.36 1.66
CA ALA A 74 12.67 10.54 3.06
C ALA A 74 12.25 11.92 3.59
N GLY A 75 11.74 11.95 4.82
CA GLY A 75 11.24 13.16 5.48
C GLY A 75 9.77 13.49 5.17
N GLU A 76 9.09 12.76 4.29
CA GLU A 76 7.64 12.85 4.14
C GLU A 76 6.91 12.20 5.31
N SER A 77 5.67 12.60 5.54
CA SER A 77 4.77 11.98 6.51
C SER A 77 3.75 11.07 5.80
N VAL A 78 3.56 9.86 6.32
CA VAL A 78 2.73 8.81 5.72
C VAL A 78 1.68 8.33 6.70
N LEU A 79 0.40 8.38 6.32
CA LEU A 79 -0.67 7.72 7.07
C LEU A 79 -0.98 6.37 6.42
N VAL A 80 -0.87 5.29 7.21
CA VAL A 80 -1.21 3.93 6.79
C VAL A 80 -2.49 3.48 7.47
N LEU A 81 -3.55 3.24 6.68
CA LEU A 81 -4.79 2.68 7.19
C LEU A 81 -4.67 1.16 7.37
N GLY A 82 -5.29 0.63 8.43
CA GLY A 82 -5.29 -0.81 8.69
C GLY A 82 -3.90 -1.40 8.85
N ALA A 83 -3.04 -0.76 9.61
CA ALA A 83 -1.62 -1.06 9.76
C ALA A 83 -1.28 -2.50 10.22
N SER A 84 -2.23 -3.21 10.85
CA SER A 84 -2.06 -4.61 11.26
C SER A 84 -2.44 -5.63 10.17
N GLY A 85 -2.97 -5.17 9.03
CA GLY A 85 -3.25 -6.01 7.85
C GLY A 85 -1.97 -6.25 7.03
N GLY A 86 -1.99 -7.21 6.10
CA GLY A 86 -0.81 -7.58 5.32
C GLY A 86 -0.16 -6.41 4.58
N VAL A 87 -0.93 -5.66 3.78
CA VAL A 87 -0.41 -4.50 3.04
C VAL A 87 -0.06 -3.36 4.00
N GLY A 88 -0.90 -3.11 5.03
CA GLY A 88 -0.63 -2.08 6.03
C GLY A 88 0.67 -2.32 6.80
N HIS A 89 0.87 -3.55 7.28
CA HIS A 89 2.10 -4.00 7.94
C HIS A 89 3.35 -3.77 7.07
N ALA A 90 3.30 -4.16 5.80
CA ALA A 90 4.40 -3.94 4.88
C ALA A 90 4.63 -2.45 4.60
N ALA A 91 3.55 -1.67 4.44
CA ALA A 91 3.62 -0.23 4.17
C ALA A 91 4.25 0.55 5.34
N VAL A 92 3.92 0.22 6.60
CA VAL A 92 4.54 0.83 7.78
C VAL A 92 6.05 0.60 7.76
N GLN A 93 6.49 -0.64 7.56
CA GLN A 93 7.92 -0.98 7.56
C GLN A 93 8.68 -0.29 6.42
N ILE A 94 8.13 -0.30 5.21
CA ILE A 94 8.75 0.35 4.05
C ILE A 94 8.86 1.87 4.27
N ALA A 95 7.80 2.53 4.74
CA ALA A 95 7.81 3.96 5.01
C ALA A 95 8.80 4.34 6.11
N ALA A 96 8.83 3.59 7.22
CA ALA A 96 9.79 3.79 8.30
C ALA A 96 11.24 3.59 7.81
N HIS A 97 11.50 2.53 7.03
CA HIS A 97 12.81 2.27 6.45
C HIS A 97 13.26 3.36 5.45
N ALA A 98 12.31 3.95 4.74
CA ALA A 98 12.56 5.08 3.84
C ALA A 98 12.83 6.41 4.57
N GLY A 99 12.74 6.45 5.90
CA GLY A 99 12.98 7.64 6.71
C GLY A 99 11.79 8.61 6.73
N CYS A 100 10.58 8.11 6.63
CA CYS A 100 9.33 8.88 6.74
C CYS A 100 8.83 8.91 8.19
N GLU A 101 8.05 9.94 8.53
CA GLU A 101 7.25 9.98 9.74
C GLU A 101 5.95 9.17 9.52
N VAL A 102 5.73 8.10 10.28
CA VAL A 102 4.67 7.13 10.03
C VAL A 102 3.54 7.23 11.04
N PHE A 103 2.35 7.54 10.54
CA PHE A 103 1.07 7.48 11.24
C PHE A 103 0.36 6.16 10.86
N ALA A 104 -0.17 5.43 11.83
CA ALA A 104 -0.79 4.14 11.61
C ALA A 104 -2.15 4.03 12.29
N THR A 105 -3.19 3.58 11.58
CA THR A 105 -4.50 3.33 12.20
C THR A 105 -4.67 1.84 12.52
N ALA A 106 -5.18 1.55 13.72
CA ALA A 106 -5.59 0.19 14.12
C ALA A 106 -6.66 0.25 15.21
N GLY A 107 -7.60 -0.72 15.22
CA GLY A 107 -8.79 -0.68 16.05
C GLY A 107 -8.64 -1.31 17.44
N THR A 108 -7.47 -1.86 17.83
CA THR A 108 -7.25 -2.40 19.18
C THR A 108 -5.89 -1.96 19.72
N ALA A 109 -5.76 -1.87 21.05
CA ALA A 109 -4.51 -1.51 21.70
C ALA A 109 -3.35 -2.44 21.31
N GLU A 110 -3.62 -3.75 21.21
CA GLU A 110 -2.63 -4.75 20.79
C GLU A 110 -2.13 -4.47 19.36
N LYS A 111 -3.04 -4.21 18.43
CA LYS A 111 -2.70 -3.89 17.03
C LYS A 111 -1.97 -2.57 16.89
N ARG A 112 -2.27 -1.58 17.73
CA ARG A 112 -1.55 -0.31 17.78
C ARG A 112 -0.14 -0.49 18.33
N ALA A 113 0.02 -1.29 19.40
CA ALA A 113 1.34 -1.63 19.94
C ALA A 113 2.20 -2.34 18.88
N TYR A 114 1.60 -3.29 18.15
CA TYR A 114 2.28 -3.96 17.04
C TYR A 114 2.68 -2.98 15.91
N ALA A 115 1.79 -2.04 15.54
CA ALA A 115 2.14 -1.03 14.54
C ALA A 115 3.33 -0.16 14.97
N ALA A 116 3.40 0.21 16.25
CA ALA A 116 4.55 0.94 16.81
C ALA A 116 5.83 0.09 16.80
N GLU A 117 5.74 -1.20 17.15
CA GLU A 117 6.88 -2.13 17.13
C GLU A 117 7.51 -2.24 15.72
N ILE A 118 6.69 -2.23 14.68
CA ILE A 118 7.16 -2.36 13.29
C ILE A 118 7.52 -1.03 12.63
N GLY A 119 7.47 0.10 13.37
CA GLY A 119 8.03 1.37 12.92
C GLY A 119 7.04 2.52 12.74
N ALA A 120 5.81 2.44 13.28
CA ALA A 120 4.92 3.60 13.33
C ALA A 120 5.32 4.55 14.46
N ASP A 121 5.51 5.83 14.17
CA ASP A 121 5.79 6.89 15.14
C ASP A 121 4.53 7.30 15.92
N HIS A 122 3.39 7.30 15.24
CA HIS A 122 2.08 7.65 15.78
C HIS A 122 1.06 6.57 15.50
N THR A 123 0.26 6.20 16.51
CA THR A 123 -0.81 5.22 16.35
C THR A 123 -2.16 5.82 16.70
N ILE A 124 -3.18 5.58 15.89
CA ILE A 124 -4.51 6.16 15.99
C ILE A 124 -5.54 5.05 16.13
N ASP A 125 -6.44 5.17 17.11
CA ASP A 125 -7.61 4.31 17.25
C ASP A 125 -8.74 4.81 16.37
N TYR A 126 -8.93 4.20 15.20
CA TYR A 126 -9.98 4.62 14.28
C TYR A 126 -11.39 4.25 14.76
N THR A 127 -11.55 3.47 15.85
CA THR A 127 -12.85 3.13 16.43
C THR A 127 -13.39 4.20 17.36
N GLU A 128 -12.50 5.01 17.93
CA GLU A 128 -12.82 6.08 18.87
C GLU A 128 -12.57 7.47 18.27
N ASP A 129 -11.62 7.58 17.34
CA ASP A 129 -11.17 8.84 16.79
C ASP A 129 -11.47 8.99 15.28
N ASP A 130 -11.84 10.21 14.87
CA ASP A 130 -11.73 10.67 13.49
C ASP A 130 -10.23 10.76 13.14
N PHE A 131 -9.71 9.77 12.43
CA PHE A 131 -8.28 9.69 12.15
C PHE A 131 -7.75 10.90 11.37
N ALA A 132 -8.55 11.53 10.50
CA ALA A 132 -8.14 12.73 9.78
C ALA A 132 -7.96 13.92 10.74
N ARG A 133 -8.81 14.01 11.75
CA ARG A 133 -8.70 15.01 12.80
C ARG A 133 -7.49 14.75 13.70
N ALA A 134 -7.26 13.49 14.06
CA ALA A 134 -6.11 13.08 14.87
C ALA A 134 -4.79 13.42 14.17
N VAL A 135 -4.64 13.02 12.89
CA VAL A 135 -3.48 13.37 12.05
C VAL A 135 -3.25 14.88 11.99
N ARG A 136 -4.31 15.67 11.79
CA ARG A 136 -4.16 17.12 11.73
C ARG A 136 -3.77 17.72 13.07
N ALA A 137 -4.23 17.17 14.18
CA ALA A 137 -3.82 17.63 15.50
C ALA A 137 -2.32 17.42 15.73
N GLU A 138 -1.81 16.23 15.41
CA GLU A 138 -0.39 15.88 15.55
C GLU A 138 0.51 16.67 14.57
N THR A 139 0.01 17.00 13.39
CA THR A 139 0.78 17.75 12.36
C THR A 139 0.58 19.27 12.42
N GLY A 140 0.06 19.80 13.52
CA GLY A 140 -0.18 21.25 13.66
C GLY A 140 -1.19 21.81 12.64
N GLY A 141 -2.13 21.01 12.17
CA GLY A 141 -3.15 21.38 11.18
C GLY A 141 -2.75 21.15 9.73
N ARG A 142 -1.49 20.76 9.46
CA ARG A 142 -0.97 20.56 8.10
C ARG A 142 -1.59 19.34 7.40
N GLY A 143 -1.65 18.20 8.04
CA GLY A 143 -1.93 16.90 7.46
C GLY A 143 -0.65 16.18 6.96
N VAL A 144 -0.82 14.97 6.42
CA VAL A 144 0.28 14.11 5.92
C VAL A 144 0.50 14.27 4.43
N ASP A 145 1.72 13.96 3.96
CA ASP A 145 2.07 14.02 2.54
C ASP A 145 1.45 12.86 1.75
N VAL A 146 1.38 11.70 2.37
CA VAL A 146 0.90 10.47 1.73
C VAL A 146 -0.12 9.76 2.61
N VAL A 147 -1.21 9.28 2.01
CA VAL A 147 -2.16 8.35 2.64
C VAL A 147 -2.17 7.05 1.85
N VAL A 148 -1.99 5.93 2.56
CA VAL A 148 -2.17 4.57 2.04
C VAL A 148 -3.56 4.10 2.43
N ASP A 149 -4.47 4.09 1.45
CA ASP A 149 -5.86 3.67 1.64
C ASP A 149 -6.20 2.48 0.74
N HIS A 150 -6.32 1.30 1.34
CA HIS A 150 -6.82 0.08 0.73
C HIS A 150 -8.17 -0.38 1.31
N VAL A 151 -8.77 0.47 2.14
CA VAL A 151 -10.07 0.24 2.78
C VAL A 151 -11.22 0.68 1.87
N GLY A 152 -11.17 1.88 1.34
CA GLY A 152 -12.08 2.34 0.30
C GLY A 152 -13.22 3.21 0.80
N ALA A 153 -14.49 2.86 0.48
CA ALA A 153 -15.64 3.75 0.63
C ALA A 153 -15.78 4.37 2.03
N ASP A 154 -15.54 3.60 3.09
CA ASP A 154 -15.75 4.07 4.47
C ASP A 154 -14.66 5.05 4.95
N THR A 155 -13.49 5.05 4.32
CA THR A 155 -12.33 5.86 4.75
C THR A 155 -11.98 6.96 3.76
N TRP A 156 -12.54 6.95 2.56
CA TRP A 156 -12.12 7.77 1.44
C TRP A 156 -12.15 9.28 1.71
N ASP A 157 -13.25 9.81 2.24
CA ASP A 157 -13.35 11.25 2.52
C ASP A 157 -12.35 11.67 3.60
N ASP A 158 -12.22 10.87 4.65
CA ASP A 158 -11.27 11.13 5.73
C ASP A 158 -9.83 10.99 5.26
N SER A 159 -9.53 10.07 4.35
CA SER A 159 -8.23 9.97 3.70
C SER A 159 -7.86 11.24 2.95
N LEU A 160 -8.80 11.79 2.17
CA LEU A 160 -8.60 13.09 1.51
C LEU A 160 -8.50 14.26 2.50
N ARG A 161 -9.19 14.19 3.65
CA ARG A 161 -9.14 15.20 4.72
C ARG A 161 -7.82 15.16 5.48
N ALA A 162 -7.21 14.00 5.62
CA ALA A 162 -5.93 13.82 6.30
C ALA A 162 -4.75 14.39 5.52
N LEU A 163 -4.87 14.52 4.19
CA LEU A 163 -3.79 14.99 3.32
C LEU A 163 -3.44 16.47 3.54
N ALA A 164 -2.16 16.76 3.47
CA ALA A 164 -1.61 18.09 3.30
C ALA A 164 -1.90 18.63 1.89
N ARG A 165 -1.70 19.92 1.66
CA ARG A 165 -1.75 20.51 0.31
C ARG A 165 -0.64 19.90 -0.56
N GLY A 166 -1.00 19.52 -1.78
CA GLY A 166 -0.10 18.82 -2.70
C GLY A 166 0.11 17.34 -2.38
N GLY A 167 -0.52 16.83 -1.30
CA GLY A 167 -0.40 15.44 -0.89
C GLY A 167 -1.11 14.46 -1.83
N ARG A 168 -0.86 13.17 -1.62
CA ARG A 168 -1.38 12.10 -2.47
C ARG A 168 -1.98 10.95 -1.68
N VAL A 169 -3.09 10.42 -2.16
CA VAL A 169 -3.64 9.15 -1.69
C VAL A 169 -3.26 8.03 -2.64
N LEU A 170 -2.73 6.95 -2.09
CA LEU A 170 -2.34 5.74 -2.79
C LEU A 170 -3.34 4.63 -2.47
N THR A 171 -3.92 4.00 -3.49
CA THR A 171 -4.87 2.92 -3.31
C THR A 171 -4.53 1.70 -4.14
N CYS A 172 -4.67 0.50 -3.55
CA CYS A 172 -4.48 -0.79 -4.21
C CYS A 172 -5.65 -1.75 -3.95
N GLY A 173 -6.69 -1.29 -3.27
CA GLY A 173 -7.84 -2.10 -2.90
C GLY A 173 -8.98 -1.25 -2.36
N ALA A 174 -10.13 -1.88 -2.13
CA ALA A 174 -11.32 -1.21 -1.64
C ALA A 174 -12.20 -2.20 -0.85
N THR A 175 -11.74 -2.62 0.31
CA THR A 175 -12.37 -3.66 1.14
C THR A 175 -13.83 -3.32 1.52
N THR A 176 -14.12 -2.04 1.78
CA THR A 176 -15.46 -1.55 2.15
C THR A 176 -16.27 -1.03 0.96
N GLY A 177 -15.72 -1.10 -0.24
CA GLY A 177 -16.39 -0.72 -1.48
C GLY A 177 -15.55 0.20 -2.37
N GLY A 178 -15.64 -0.04 -3.69
CA GLY A 178 -14.85 0.66 -4.71
C GLY A 178 -15.52 1.90 -5.30
N ARG A 179 -16.65 2.37 -4.76
CA ARG A 179 -17.41 3.51 -5.30
C ARG A 179 -17.72 4.57 -4.23
N PRO A 180 -16.69 5.21 -3.65
CA PRO A 180 -16.89 6.27 -2.68
C PRO A 180 -17.47 7.52 -3.34
N GLN A 181 -18.21 8.32 -2.57
CA GLN A 181 -18.47 9.71 -2.95
C GLN A 181 -17.17 10.51 -2.81
N THR A 182 -16.92 11.40 -3.76
CA THR A 182 -15.68 12.19 -3.78
C THR A 182 -15.99 13.68 -3.85
N ASN A 183 -15.44 14.43 -2.91
CA ASN A 183 -15.47 15.89 -2.94
C ASN A 183 -14.36 16.43 -3.85
N LEU A 184 -14.70 16.82 -5.08
CA LEU A 184 -13.74 17.34 -6.06
C LEU A 184 -13.15 18.69 -5.64
N ASP A 185 -13.90 19.53 -4.92
CA ASP A 185 -13.39 20.82 -4.44
C ASP A 185 -12.17 20.61 -3.54
N ARG A 186 -12.20 19.57 -2.70
CA ARG A 186 -11.06 19.21 -1.85
C ARG A 186 -9.84 18.84 -2.70
N ILE A 187 -10.04 18.08 -3.76
CA ILE A 187 -8.94 17.64 -4.63
C ILE A 187 -8.31 18.84 -5.34
N PHE A 188 -9.10 19.65 -6.05
CA PHE A 188 -8.49 20.72 -6.85
C PHE A 188 -8.00 21.91 -6.02
N TRP A 189 -8.71 22.34 -4.97
CA TRP A 189 -8.26 23.43 -4.11
C TRP A 189 -6.98 23.11 -3.32
N ASN A 190 -6.76 21.86 -2.98
CA ASN A 190 -5.55 21.43 -2.28
C ASN A 190 -4.53 20.78 -3.22
N GLN A 191 -4.79 20.70 -4.54
CA GLN A 191 -3.92 20.09 -5.54
C GLN A 191 -3.52 18.65 -5.18
N LEU A 192 -4.49 17.86 -4.69
CA LEU A 192 -4.26 16.48 -4.27
C LEU A 192 -4.12 15.56 -5.49
N GLN A 193 -3.38 14.49 -5.31
CA GLN A 193 -3.25 13.41 -6.29
C GLN A 193 -3.95 12.15 -5.79
N VAL A 194 -4.57 11.42 -6.71
CA VAL A 194 -5.16 10.09 -6.48
C VAL A 194 -4.43 9.10 -7.36
N ILE A 195 -3.71 8.16 -6.75
CA ILE A 195 -2.83 7.23 -7.45
C ILE A 195 -3.27 5.79 -7.19
N GLY A 196 -3.69 5.12 -8.27
CA GLY A 196 -3.97 3.68 -8.24
C GLY A 196 -2.70 2.86 -8.40
N SER A 197 -2.65 1.73 -7.70
CA SER A 197 -1.58 0.74 -7.80
C SER A 197 -2.16 -0.66 -7.77
N THR A 198 -1.47 -1.59 -8.40
CA THR A 198 -1.72 -3.04 -8.28
C THR A 198 -0.41 -3.75 -8.02
N MET A 199 -0.43 -5.07 -7.75
CA MET A 199 0.81 -5.81 -7.48
C MET A 199 1.83 -5.66 -8.61
N ALA A 200 3.11 -5.66 -8.24
CA ALA A 200 4.19 -5.70 -9.21
C ALA A 200 4.16 -7.00 -10.02
N ALA A 201 4.49 -6.92 -11.31
CA ALA A 201 4.83 -8.10 -12.09
C ALA A 201 6.26 -8.56 -11.74
N PRO A 202 6.57 -9.85 -12.00
CA PRO A 202 7.93 -10.36 -11.88
C PRO A 202 8.93 -9.53 -12.69
N GLY A 203 10.11 -9.27 -12.14
CA GLY A 203 11.16 -8.46 -12.79
C GLY A 203 11.23 -7.01 -12.32
N THR A 204 10.27 -6.51 -11.51
CA THR A 204 10.40 -5.18 -10.90
C THR A 204 11.32 -5.18 -9.68
N ALA A 205 11.54 -6.35 -9.06
CA ALA A 205 12.44 -6.50 -7.90
C ALA A 205 13.95 -6.42 -8.25
N GLU A 206 14.33 -6.56 -9.53
CA GLU A 206 15.74 -6.48 -9.95
C GLU A 206 16.26 -5.04 -10.10
N ARG A 207 15.42 -4.03 -9.87
CA ARG A 207 15.77 -2.61 -10.03
C ARG A 207 15.86 -1.83 -8.70
N ALA A 208 15.75 -2.53 -7.58
CA ALA A 208 15.84 -1.94 -6.24
C ALA A 208 17.18 -2.25 -5.57
#